data_32d76d73cc96263ba498fdd53ebc77d8
#
_entry.id   32d76d73cc96263ba498fdd53ebc77d8
#
_cell.length_a   1.000
_cell.length_b   1.000
_cell.length_c   1.000
_cell.angle_alpha   90.00
_cell.angle_beta   90.00
_cell.angle_gamma   90.00
#
_symmetry.space_group_name_H-M   'P 1'
#
loop_
_entity.id
_entity.type
_entity.pdbx_description
1 polymer ?
#
loop_
_entity_poly.entity_id
_entity_poly.type
_entity_poly.pdbx_seq_one_letter_code
_entity_poly.pdbx_strand_id
1 'polypeptide(L)'
;SNVYSFKKNFQANHEVANERLWVTLNYEKLNAEILITHKEILNYSELNEFVQESYKLIGRHQIKAESIIEKRVVTPKKTHAVLFEIKGEVASPYQFITTDSTRNFLRAALYLDNPAANDSIMPVIEYLKNDVNHILNTLVWDGR
;
A
#
# COMPACT_ATOMS: atom_id res chain seq x y z
N SER A 1 -11.59 -19.14 -0.92
CA SER A 1 -11.55 -18.39 -2.19
C SER A 1 -10.90 -17.03 -2.01
N ASN A 2 -10.26 -16.55 -3.03
CA ASN A 2 -9.60 -15.27 -3.00
C ASN A 2 -10.61 -14.15 -3.22
N VAL A 3 -10.44 -13.04 -2.51
CA VAL A 3 -11.27 -11.85 -2.67
C VAL A 3 -10.64 -10.90 -3.68
N TYR A 4 -9.33 -10.91 -3.74
CA TYR A 4 -8.56 -10.11 -4.69
C TYR A 4 -7.30 -10.87 -5.07
N SER A 5 -6.69 -10.45 -6.18
CA SER A 5 -5.40 -10.98 -6.61
C SER A 5 -4.55 -9.89 -7.23
N PHE A 6 -3.24 -10.07 -7.21
CA PHE A 6 -2.26 -9.19 -7.82
C PHE A 6 -0.99 -9.97 -8.12
N LYS A 7 -0.07 -9.34 -8.85
CA LYS A 7 1.24 -9.92 -9.12
C LYS A 7 2.30 -9.24 -8.27
N LYS A 8 3.21 -10.02 -7.72
CA LYS A 8 4.33 -9.51 -6.93
C LYS A 8 5.65 -9.74 -7.65
N ASN A 9 6.67 -9.00 -7.23
CA ASN A 9 8.04 -9.22 -7.67
C ASN A 9 8.53 -10.55 -7.10
N PHE A 10 9.25 -11.34 -7.89
CA PHE A 10 9.75 -12.65 -7.47
C PHE A 10 10.81 -12.54 -6.34
N GLN A 11 11.43 -11.38 -6.15
CA GLN A 11 12.38 -11.18 -5.06
C GLN A 11 11.70 -11.00 -3.69
N ALA A 12 10.40 -10.77 -3.67
CA ALA A 12 9.67 -10.60 -2.43
C ALA A 12 9.28 -11.96 -1.85
N ASN A 13 9.51 -12.15 -0.57
CA ASN A 13 9.00 -13.28 0.17
C ASN A 13 7.60 -12.97 0.66
N HIS A 14 6.72 -13.96 0.59
CA HIS A 14 5.31 -13.78 0.85
C HIS A 14 4.93 -14.40 2.19
N GLU A 15 4.33 -13.60 3.07
CA GLU A 15 3.79 -14.06 4.35
C GLU A 15 2.33 -13.65 4.47
N VAL A 16 1.51 -14.57 4.94
CA VAL A 16 0.11 -14.30 5.25
C VAL A 16 -0.03 -14.26 6.77
N ALA A 17 -0.20 -13.08 7.33
CA ALA A 17 -0.25 -12.90 8.77
C ALA A 17 -1.59 -13.29 9.37
N ASN A 18 -2.67 -13.14 8.61
CA ASN A 18 -4.01 -13.58 9.00
C ASN A 18 -4.75 -13.94 7.72
N GLU A 19 -5.35 -15.11 7.70
CA GLU A 19 -5.89 -15.77 6.51
C GLU A 19 -6.63 -14.89 5.51
N ARG A 20 -7.24 -13.82 5.95
CA ARG A 20 -8.06 -12.98 5.08
C ARG A 20 -7.74 -11.51 5.13
N LEU A 21 -6.95 -11.08 6.11
CA LEU A 21 -6.87 -9.67 6.44
C LEU A 21 -5.64 -8.97 5.90
N TRP A 22 -4.50 -9.64 5.88
CA TRP A 22 -3.32 -8.98 5.32
C TRP A 22 -2.29 -9.94 4.78
N VAL A 23 -1.46 -9.39 3.92
CA VAL A 23 -0.32 -10.05 3.29
C VAL A 23 0.89 -9.17 3.51
N THR A 24 2.02 -9.75 3.93
CA THR A 24 3.29 -9.04 4.02
C THR A 24 4.23 -9.58 2.96
N LEU A 25 4.74 -8.68 2.13
CA LEU A 25 5.79 -8.99 1.16
C LEU A 25 7.11 -8.48 1.72
N ASN A 26 7.98 -9.40 2.07
CA ASN A 26 9.27 -9.07 2.70
C ASN A 26 10.38 -8.99 1.67
N TYR A 27 11.15 -7.90 1.72
CA TYR A 27 12.33 -7.68 0.90
C TYR A 27 13.53 -7.65 1.85
N GLU A 28 13.93 -8.84 2.34
CA GLU A 28 14.94 -8.95 3.38
C GLU A 28 16.27 -8.26 3.04
N LYS A 29 16.71 -8.42 1.81
CA LYS A 29 17.98 -7.82 1.35
C LYS A 29 17.92 -6.30 1.25
N LEU A 30 16.72 -5.74 1.21
CA LEU A 30 16.51 -4.30 1.09
C LEU A 30 16.03 -3.67 2.39
N ASN A 31 15.86 -4.46 3.45
CA ASN A 31 15.35 -4.03 4.74
C ASN A 31 14.03 -3.27 4.61
N ALA A 32 13.12 -3.87 3.86
CA ALA A 32 11.82 -3.24 3.57
C ALA A 32 10.73 -4.30 3.47
N GLU A 33 9.49 -3.85 3.61
CA GLU A 33 8.33 -4.71 3.40
C GLU A 33 7.19 -3.91 2.78
N ILE A 34 6.29 -4.60 2.09
CA ILE A 34 5.02 -4.05 1.66
C ILE A 34 3.94 -4.78 2.42
N LEU A 35 3.16 -4.05 3.20
CA LEU A 35 2.05 -4.59 3.97
C LEU A 35 0.75 -4.29 3.24
N ILE A 36 -0.01 -5.33 2.94
CA ILE A 36 -1.30 -5.22 2.28
C ILE A 36 -2.37 -5.66 3.27
N THR A 37 -3.30 -4.77 3.57
CA THR A 37 -4.38 -5.00 4.52
C THR A 37 -5.70 -4.94 3.78
N HIS A 38 -6.51 -5.97 3.94
CA HIS A 38 -7.84 -6.05 3.36
C HIS A 38 -8.89 -5.97 4.47
N LYS A 39 -9.95 -5.21 4.24
CA LYS A 39 -11.10 -5.15 5.13
C LYS A 39 -12.39 -5.30 4.33
N GLU A 40 -13.28 -6.11 4.85
CA GLU A 40 -14.62 -6.22 4.31
C GLU A 40 -15.45 -5.03 4.79
N ILE A 41 -16.20 -4.40 3.88
CA ILE A 41 -17.06 -3.29 4.23
C ILE A 41 -18.52 -3.74 4.17
N LEU A 42 -19.29 -3.37 5.20
CA LEU A 42 -20.69 -3.73 5.30
C LEU A 42 -21.60 -2.59 4.82
N ASN A 43 -21.10 -1.37 4.86
CA ASN A 43 -21.87 -0.19 4.46
C ASN A 43 -20.94 1.00 4.20
N TYR A 44 -21.50 2.08 3.69
CA TYR A 44 -20.77 3.28 3.36
C TYR A 44 -20.08 3.92 4.58
N SER A 45 -20.72 3.84 5.74
CA SER A 45 -20.16 4.39 6.98
C SER A 45 -18.84 3.70 7.35
N GLU A 46 -18.77 2.38 7.23
CA GLU A 46 -17.55 1.62 7.46
C GLU A 46 -16.46 1.97 6.46
N LEU A 47 -16.82 2.08 5.19
CA LEU A 47 -15.87 2.50 4.17
C LEU A 47 -15.25 3.86 4.53
N ASN A 48 -16.09 4.80 4.92
CA ASN A 48 -15.62 6.13 5.32
C ASN A 48 -14.69 6.06 6.53
N GLU A 49 -14.99 5.21 7.51
CA GLU A 49 -14.11 5.01 8.68
C GLU A 49 -12.74 4.49 8.27
N PHE A 50 -12.68 3.51 7.38
CA PHE A 50 -11.41 2.95 6.93
C PHE A 50 -10.59 3.97 6.14
N VAL A 51 -11.25 4.77 5.32
CA VAL A 51 -10.59 5.86 4.59
C VAL A 51 -10.02 6.88 5.57
N GLN A 52 -10.81 7.32 6.56
CA GLN A 52 -10.36 8.28 7.56
C GLN A 52 -9.21 7.73 8.40
N GLU A 53 -9.27 6.47 8.78
CA GLU A 53 -8.19 5.81 9.51
C GLU A 53 -6.89 5.80 8.68
N SER A 54 -6.99 5.55 7.39
CA SER A 54 -5.84 5.57 6.49
C SER A 54 -5.20 6.96 6.45
N TYR A 55 -6.00 8.00 6.36
CA TYR A 55 -5.49 9.37 6.40
C TYR A 55 -4.82 9.70 7.74
N LYS A 56 -5.35 9.19 8.84
CA LYS A 56 -4.71 9.37 10.15
C LYS A 56 -3.35 8.67 10.22
N LEU A 57 -3.24 7.46 9.68
CA LEU A 57 -1.98 6.73 9.66
C LEU A 57 -0.93 7.48 8.84
N ILE A 58 -1.33 8.03 7.70
CA ILE A 58 -0.45 8.86 6.87
C ILE A 58 -0.01 10.10 7.65
N GLY A 59 -0.94 10.74 8.34
CA GLY A 59 -0.67 11.93 9.13
C GLY A 59 0.34 11.74 10.26
N ARG A 60 0.43 10.55 10.82
CA ARG A 60 1.42 10.24 11.87
C ARG A 60 2.86 10.36 11.40
N HIS A 61 3.10 10.25 10.11
CA HIS A 61 4.44 10.36 9.52
C HIS A 61 4.79 11.78 9.11
N GLN A 62 3.89 12.75 9.31
CA GLN A 62 4.09 14.11 8.85
C GLN A 62 5.20 14.87 9.58
N ILE A 63 5.55 14.48 10.80
CA ILE A 63 6.53 15.20 11.62
C ILE A 63 7.87 15.34 10.89
N LYS A 64 8.28 14.31 10.15
CA LYS A 64 9.53 14.32 9.38
C LYS A 64 9.32 14.39 7.89
N ALA A 65 8.08 14.57 7.45
CA ALA A 65 7.77 14.65 6.04
C ALA A 65 8.06 16.06 5.52
N GLU A 66 8.74 16.14 4.39
CA GLU A 66 8.96 17.39 3.67
C GLU A 66 7.75 17.74 2.81
N SER A 67 7.09 16.73 2.26
CA SER A 67 5.88 16.92 1.47
C SER A 67 5.08 15.62 1.40
N ILE A 68 3.78 15.77 1.18
CA ILE A 68 2.87 14.64 0.92
C ILE A 68 2.12 14.95 -0.36
N ILE A 69 2.23 14.05 -1.32
CA ILE A 69 1.54 14.16 -2.61
C ILE A 69 0.45 13.09 -2.65
N GLU A 70 -0.77 13.50 -2.92
CA GLU A 70 -1.92 12.62 -3.06
C GLU A 70 -2.36 12.61 -4.51
N LYS A 71 -2.51 11.43 -5.10
CA LYS A 71 -2.93 11.27 -6.50
C LYS A 71 -4.08 10.29 -6.60
N ARG A 72 -5.10 10.65 -7.36
CA ARG A 72 -6.17 9.74 -7.73
C ARG A 72 -5.80 9.07 -9.04
N VAL A 73 -5.85 7.75 -9.07
CA VAL A 73 -5.44 6.98 -10.25
C VAL A 73 -6.51 5.95 -10.61
N VAL A 74 -6.57 5.63 -11.91
CA VAL A 74 -7.37 4.53 -12.42
C VAL A 74 -6.41 3.65 -13.21
N THR A 75 -6.34 2.38 -12.85
CA THR A 75 -5.40 1.45 -13.47
C THR A 75 -5.93 0.92 -14.80
N PRO A 76 -5.08 0.26 -15.62
CA PRO A 76 -5.57 -0.41 -16.81
C PRO A 76 -6.63 -1.48 -16.54
N LYS A 77 -6.62 -2.07 -15.35
CA LYS A 77 -7.66 -3.02 -14.91
C LYS A 77 -8.90 -2.32 -14.35
N LYS A 78 -8.95 -0.98 -14.44
CA LYS A 78 -10.05 -0.13 -13.98
C LYS A 78 -10.25 -0.14 -12.47
N THR A 79 -9.18 -0.38 -11.74
CA THR A 79 -9.15 -0.22 -10.29
C THR A 79 -8.93 1.25 -9.95
N HIS A 80 -9.79 1.80 -9.11
CA HIS A 80 -9.69 3.19 -8.65
C HIS A 80 -8.94 3.22 -7.33
N ALA A 81 -7.92 4.05 -7.23
CA ALA A 81 -7.10 4.13 -6.03
C ALA A 81 -6.68 5.56 -5.74
N VAL A 82 -6.34 5.81 -4.47
CA VAL A 82 -5.66 7.03 -4.06
C VAL A 82 -4.25 6.64 -3.64
N LEU A 83 -3.27 7.29 -4.22
CA LEU A 83 -1.86 7.00 -4.03
C LEU A 83 -1.22 8.16 -3.27
N PHE A 84 -0.43 7.83 -2.24
CA PHE A 84 0.23 8.81 -1.40
C PHE A 84 1.74 8.63 -1.51
N GLU A 85 2.41 9.70 -1.87
CA GLU A 85 3.86 9.75 -1.87
C GLU A 85 4.31 10.75 -0.79
N ILE A 86 5.07 10.25 0.19
CA ILE A 86 5.53 11.03 1.33
C ILE A 86 7.04 11.15 1.22
N LYS A 87 7.53 12.38 1.07
CA LYS A 87 8.97 12.66 0.98
C LYS A 87 9.51 13.08 2.33
N GLY A 88 10.77 12.70 2.61
CA GLY A 88 11.44 12.98 3.86
C GLY A 88 11.91 11.70 4.52
N GLU A 89 12.40 11.82 5.76
CA GLU A 89 12.84 10.67 6.55
C GLU A 89 11.64 9.98 7.19
N VAL A 90 10.85 9.28 6.39
CA VAL A 90 9.64 8.62 6.85
C VAL A 90 9.74 7.11 6.63
N ALA A 91 9.15 6.36 7.54
CA ALA A 91 9.17 4.91 7.48
C ALA A 91 8.29 4.35 6.35
N SER A 92 7.26 5.08 5.94
CA SER A 92 6.34 4.61 4.92
C SER A 92 6.16 5.66 3.83
N PRO A 93 7.08 5.72 2.85
CA PRO A 93 7.10 6.79 1.86
C PRO A 93 6.10 6.62 0.72
N TYR A 94 5.48 5.46 0.55
CA TYR A 94 4.61 5.19 -0.58
C TYR A 94 3.48 4.26 -0.18
N GLN A 95 2.24 4.67 -0.43
CA GLN A 95 1.06 3.91 0.00
C GLN A 95 -0.08 4.13 -0.98
N PHE A 96 -1.01 3.19 -1.04
CA PHE A 96 -2.28 3.43 -1.73
C PHE A 96 -3.43 2.82 -0.95
N ILE A 97 -4.61 3.37 -1.19
CA ILE A 97 -5.87 2.78 -0.75
C ILE A 97 -6.75 2.58 -1.98
N THR A 98 -7.55 1.53 -1.95
CA THR A 98 -8.48 1.23 -3.03
C THR A 98 -9.70 0.51 -2.47
N THR A 99 -10.81 0.61 -3.18
CA THR A 99 -12.05 -0.06 -2.81
C THR A 99 -12.85 -0.38 -4.06
N ASP A 100 -13.66 -1.43 -3.99
CA ASP A 100 -14.65 -1.72 -5.03
C ASP A 100 -15.98 -1.01 -4.75
N SER A 101 -16.02 -0.18 -3.70
CA SER A 101 -17.17 0.64 -3.27
C SER A 101 -18.33 -0.15 -2.67
N THR A 102 -18.28 -1.47 -2.68
CA THR A 102 -19.41 -2.30 -2.22
C THR A 102 -19.05 -3.21 -1.06
N ARG A 103 -17.97 -3.96 -1.16
CA ARG A 103 -17.61 -4.98 -0.17
C ARG A 103 -16.21 -4.92 0.35
N ASN A 104 -15.30 -4.30 -0.37
CA ASN A 104 -13.87 -4.48 -0.10
C ASN A 104 -13.14 -3.16 -0.02
N PHE A 105 -12.28 -3.04 0.97
CA PHE A 105 -11.33 -1.96 1.13
C PHE A 105 -9.93 -2.57 1.28
N LEU A 106 -8.95 -2.00 0.61
CA LEU A 106 -7.58 -2.50 0.66
C LEU A 106 -6.61 -1.34 0.78
N ARG A 107 -5.63 -1.50 1.65
CA ARG A 107 -4.53 -0.56 1.81
C ARG A 107 -3.22 -1.31 1.61
N ALA A 108 -2.33 -0.73 0.83
CA ALA A 108 -0.96 -1.24 0.68
C ALA A 108 0.00 -0.14 1.06
N ALA A 109 1.00 -0.47 1.87
CA ALA A 109 1.97 0.50 2.37
C ALA A 109 3.37 -0.10 2.33
N LEU A 110 4.30 0.67 1.77
CA LEU A 110 5.72 0.34 1.81
C LEU A 110 6.28 0.81 3.14
N TYR A 111 7.01 -0.08 3.83
CA TYR A 111 7.70 0.24 5.08
C TYR A 111 9.19 -0.02 4.94
N LEU A 112 9.98 0.94 5.42
CA LEU A 112 11.44 0.85 5.47
C LEU A 112 11.87 0.64 6.90
N ASP A 113 12.78 -0.32 7.14
CA ASP A 113 13.27 -0.61 8.48
C ASP A 113 14.15 0.51 9.02
N ASN A 114 14.86 1.21 8.13
CA ASN A 114 15.77 2.29 8.52
C ASN A 114 15.61 3.48 7.58
N PRO A 115 14.68 4.40 7.88
CA PRO A 115 14.38 5.52 6.99
C PRO A 115 15.41 6.65 7.01
N ALA A 116 16.42 6.60 7.88
CA ALA A 116 17.32 7.73 8.11
C ALA A 116 18.39 7.94 7.04
N ALA A 117 18.65 6.94 6.20
CA ALA A 117 19.76 6.97 5.24
C ALA A 117 19.28 7.40 3.84
N ASN A 118 18.75 8.60 3.74
CA ASN A 118 17.97 9.03 2.58
C ASN A 118 18.62 8.91 1.23
N ASP A 119 19.79 9.53 1.04
CA ASP A 119 20.39 9.60 -0.30
C ASP A 119 20.91 8.25 -0.77
N SER A 120 21.42 7.45 0.15
CA SER A 120 21.97 6.15 -0.19
C SER A 120 20.89 5.11 -0.50
N ILE A 121 19.66 5.30 0.01
CA ILE A 121 18.56 4.35 -0.20
C ILE A 121 17.55 4.81 -1.27
N MET A 122 17.73 5.99 -1.86
CA MET A 122 16.81 6.48 -2.90
C MET A 122 16.62 5.49 -4.05
N PRO A 123 17.67 4.85 -4.59
CA PRO A 123 17.45 3.84 -5.64
C PRO A 123 16.61 2.66 -5.17
N VAL A 124 16.77 2.26 -3.90
CA VAL A 124 15.97 1.19 -3.29
C VAL A 124 14.50 1.63 -3.19
N ILE A 125 14.26 2.85 -2.74
CA ILE A 125 12.91 3.39 -2.63
C ILE A 125 12.24 3.40 -4.00
N GLU A 126 12.93 3.88 -5.04
CA GLU A 126 12.36 3.90 -6.40
C GLU A 126 12.05 2.50 -6.92
N TYR A 127 12.92 1.54 -6.65
CA TYR A 127 12.69 0.15 -7.01
C TYR A 127 11.42 -0.38 -6.33
N LEU A 128 11.28 -0.13 -5.02
CA LEU A 128 10.14 -0.61 -4.24
C LEU A 128 8.86 0.13 -4.61
N LYS A 129 8.93 1.40 -4.96
CA LYS A 129 7.77 2.14 -5.49
C LYS A 129 7.26 1.51 -6.78
N ASN A 130 8.16 1.09 -7.65
CA ASN A 130 7.78 0.39 -8.88
C ASN A 130 7.06 -0.92 -8.55
N ASP A 131 7.48 -1.63 -7.51
CA ASP A 131 6.79 -2.86 -7.08
C ASP A 131 5.40 -2.57 -6.53
N VAL A 132 5.23 -1.51 -5.74
CA VAL A 132 3.91 -1.09 -5.26
C VAL A 132 3.01 -0.75 -6.44
N ASN A 133 3.53 -0.01 -7.42
CA ASN A 133 2.78 0.33 -8.63
C ASN A 133 2.40 -0.91 -9.43
N HIS A 134 3.29 -1.90 -9.49
CA HIS A 134 3.00 -3.16 -10.18
C HIS A 134 1.86 -3.91 -9.50
N ILE A 135 1.88 -3.97 -8.17
CA ILE A 135 0.79 -4.56 -7.39
C ILE A 135 -0.53 -3.85 -7.72
N LEU A 136 -0.55 -2.53 -7.66
CA LEU A 136 -1.74 -1.74 -7.94
C LEU A 136 -2.24 -1.97 -9.37
N ASN A 137 -1.34 -1.92 -10.35
CA ASN A 137 -1.71 -2.06 -11.75
C ASN A 137 -2.20 -3.46 -12.12
N THR A 138 -1.84 -4.47 -11.35
CA THR A 138 -2.25 -5.86 -11.59
C THR A 138 -3.38 -6.30 -10.65
N LEU A 139 -3.77 -5.46 -9.70
CA LEU A 139 -4.82 -5.78 -8.76
C LEU A 139 -6.17 -5.93 -9.45
N VAL A 140 -6.83 -7.04 -9.18
CA VAL A 140 -8.21 -7.29 -9.61
C VAL A 140 -9.01 -7.81 -8.43
N TRP A 141 -10.28 -7.44 -8.39
CA TRP A 141 -11.21 -7.93 -7.38
C TRP A 141 -11.86 -9.21 -7.90
N ASP A 142 -11.70 -10.28 -7.13
CA ASP A 142 -12.29 -11.57 -7.47
C ASP A 142 -13.74 -11.65 -6.96
N GLY A 143 -14.53 -12.52 -7.57
CA GLY A 143 -15.90 -12.75 -7.11
C GLY A 143 -16.94 -11.74 -7.58
N ARG A 144 -16.62 -10.97 -8.59
CA ARG A 144 -17.57 -10.03 -9.19
C ARG A 144 -18.28 -10.62 -10.39
#